data_fc827c407b5e39b2b7b7cc481b6f7f05
#
_entry.id   fc827c407b5e39b2b7b7cc481b6f7f05
#
_cell.length_a   1.000
_cell.length_b   1.000
_cell.length_c   1.000
_cell.angle_alpha   90.00
_cell.angle_beta   90.00
_cell.angle_gamma   90.00
#
_symmetry.space_group_name_H-M   'P 1'
#
loop_
_entity.id
_entity.type
_entity.pdbx_description
1 polymer ?
#
loop_
_entity_poly.entity_id
_entity_poly.type
_entity_poly.pdbx_seq_one_letter_code
_entity_poly.pdbx_strand_id
1 'polypeptide(L)'
;KIKESDEFAKKYGNLGPVYGKQWRDFNGVDQLSNLIEQIKTNPNSRRLIISAWNPAEVDKMALPPCHSFMQFYVAEGKLSCQLYQRSADVFLGVPFNIASYALFTMMIAQVCGLEPGDFVHTLGDAHIYLNHLDQVNKQIKRSLRPLPKMVINPNVKSIFDFKYEDFTLLNYNPHSGIKGKVAV
;
A
#
# COMPACT_ATOMS: atom_id res chain seq x y z
N LYS A 1 16.92 -15.88 -11.32
CA LYS A 1 18.34 -15.44 -11.28
C LYS A 1 18.78 -15.08 -9.84
N ILE A 2 18.05 -14.24 -9.09
CA ILE A 2 18.42 -13.89 -7.68
C ILE A 2 18.51 -15.15 -6.80
N LYS A 3 17.61 -16.11 -6.96
CA LYS A 3 17.61 -17.37 -6.20
C LYS A 3 18.65 -18.39 -6.68
N GLU A 4 19.26 -18.16 -7.82
CA GLU A 4 20.14 -19.11 -8.53
C GLU A 4 21.61 -18.68 -8.52
N SER A 5 21.91 -17.43 -8.15
CA SER A 5 23.26 -16.87 -8.13
C SER A 5 23.44 -15.85 -7.01
N ASP A 6 24.31 -16.15 -6.07
CA ASP A 6 24.69 -15.26 -4.97
C ASP A 6 25.34 -13.96 -5.46
N GLU A 7 26.11 -14.04 -6.54
CA GLU A 7 26.75 -12.87 -7.16
C GLU A 7 25.69 -11.94 -7.75
N PHE A 8 24.71 -12.50 -8.48
CA PHE A 8 23.60 -11.75 -9.02
C PHE A 8 22.72 -11.15 -7.91
N ALA A 9 22.47 -11.92 -6.82
CA ALA A 9 21.74 -11.45 -5.66
C ALA A 9 22.46 -10.28 -4.95
N LYS A 10 23.77 -10.36 -4.78
CA LYS A 10 24.58 -9.27 -4.20
C LYS A 10 24.54 -8.00 -5.04
N LYS A 11 24.53 -8.12 -6.36
CA LYS A 11 24.52 -6.97 -7.29
C LYS A 11 23.14 -6.34 -7.47
N TYR A 12 22.08 -7.15 -7.52
CA TYR A 12 20.73 -6.71 -7.92
C TYR A 12 19.64 -7.02 -6.88
N GLY A 13 19.96 -7.69 -5.77
CA GLY A 13 19.01 -8.08 -4.75
C GLY A 13 18.57 -6.95 -3.82
N ASN A 14 19.26 -5.79 -3.86
CA ASN A 14 18.90 -4.61 -3.10
C ASN A 14 18.15 -3.62 -3.99
N LEU A 15 16.91 -3.32 -3.63
CA LEU A 15 16.07 -2.37 -4.37
C LEU A 15 16.39 -0.90 -4.08
N GLY A 16 17.34 -0.63 -3.18
CA GLY A 16 17.66 0.71 -2.72
C GLY A 16 16.66 1.24 -1.68
N PRO A 17 16.68 2.54 -1.38
CA PRO A 17 15.90 3.16 -0.31
C PRO A 17 14.44 3.40 -0.70
N VAL A 18 13.72 2.31 -1.12
CA VAL A 18 12.32 2.38 -1.56
C VAL A 18 11.35 2.44 -0.38
N TYR A 19 10.11 2.74 -0.64
CA TYR A 19 8.91 2.80 0.24
C TYR A 19 9.15 2.71 1.75
N GLY A 20 9.34 1.50 2.30
CA GLY A 20 9.48 1.26 3.73
C GLY A 20 10.69 1.95 4.36
N LYS A 21 11.80 2.09 3.61
CA LYS A 21 12.95 2.87 4.06
C LYS A 21 12.55 4.34 4.23
N GLN A 22 11.85 4.92 3.26
CA GLN A 22 11.39 6.31 3.35
C GLN A 22 10.35 6.51 4.46
N TRP A 23 9.45 5.54 4.68
CA TRP A 23 8.45 5.64 5.75
C TRP A 23 9.09 5.60 7.14
N ARG A 24 10.18 4.84 7.32
CA ARG A 24 10.82 4.60 8.61
C ARG A 24 12.07 5.46 8.86
N ASP A 25 12.65 5.97 7.80
CA ASP A 25 13.87 6.79 7.90
C ASP A 25 14.01 7.69 6.67
N PHE A 26 13.22 8.74 6.61
CA PHE A 26 13.35 9.79 5.60
C PHE A 26 14.37 10.82 6.11
N ASN A 27 15.63 10.66 5.74
CA ASN A 27 16.73 11.52 6.21
C ASN A 27 16.76 11.65 7.75
N GLY A 28 16.62 10.54 8.46
CA GLY A 28 16.61 10.49 9.92
C GLY A 28 15.22 10.65 10.56
N VAL A 29 14.17 10.83 9.78
CA VAL A 29 12.79 10.99 10.28
C VAL A 29 12.00 9.70 10.10
N ASP A 30 11.52 9.11 11.20
CA ASP A 30 10.55 8.02 11.19
C ASP A 30 9.13 8.60 11.00
N GLN A 31 8.70 8.72 9.75
CA GLN A 31 7.41 9.30 9.39
C GLN A 31 6.24 8.47 9.95
N LEU A 32 6.36 7.13 9.98
CA LEU A 32 5.28 6.25 10.43
C LEU A 32 5.04 6.37 11.94
N SER A 33 6.10 6.35 12.74
CA SER A 33 5.97 6.52 14.20
C SER A 33 5.43 7.92 14.53
N ASN A 34 5.93 8.96 13.86
CA ASN A 34 5.46 10.33 14.03
C ASN A 34 3.99 10.49 13.63
N LEU A 35 3.56 9.84 12.55
CA LEU A 35 2.15 9.86 12.12
C LEU A 35 1.23 9.27 13.20
N ILE A 36 1.57 8.08 13.73
CA ILE A 36 0.77 7.40 14.75
C ILE A 36 0.67 8.24 16.02
N GLU A 37 1.78 8.83 16.45
CA GLU A 37 1.79 9.74 17.59
C GLU A 37 0.92 10.98 17.35
N GLN A 38 1.03 11.60 16.17
CA GLN A 38 0.20 12.75 15.81
C GLN A 38 -1.29 12.41 15.75
N ILE A 39 -1.67 11.24 15.21
CA ILE A 39 -3.07 10.82 15.19
C ILE A 39 -3.62 10.70 16.62
N LYS A 40 -2.83 10.17 17.56
CA LYS A 40 -3.25 10.00 18.96
C LYS A 40 -3.32 11.31 19.74
N THR A 41 -2.38 12.23 19.50
CA THR A 41 -2.23 13.46 20.31
C THR A 41 -2.87 14.69 19.66
N ASN A 42 -2.97 14.73 18.34
CA ASN A 42 -3.54 15.84 17.58
C ASN A 42 -4.29 15.34 16.33
N PRO A 43 -5.41 14.62 16.48
CA PRO A 43 -6.14 14.02 15.36
C PRO A 43 -6.67 15.04 14.34
N ASN A 44 -6.87 16.30 14.74
CA ASN A 44 -7.32 17.38 13.86
C ASN A 44 -6.20 17.99 13.00
N SER A 45 -4.97 17.46 13.09
CA SER A 45 -3.85 17.93 12.29
C SER A 45 -4.10 17.74 10.79
N ARG A 46 -3.79 18.75 9.99
CA ARG A 46 -3.78 18.69 8.53
C ARG A 46 -2.43 18.25 7.96
N ARG A 47 -1.53 17.76 8.83
CA ARG A 47 -0.16 17.35 8.52
C ARG A 47 0.07 15.86 8.77
N LEU A 48 -1.00 15.06 8.77
CA LEU A 48 -0.94 13.61 8.92
C LEU A 48 -0.53 13.00 7.57
N ILE A 49 0.76 13.05 7.26
CA ILE A 49 1.31 12.79 5.93
C ILE A 49 2.47 11.82 6.04
N ILE A 50 2.57 10.90 5.05
CA ILE A 50 3.76 10.10 4.75
C ILE A 50 4.10 10.27 3.28
N SER A 51 5.37 10.58 2.97
CA SER A 51 5.90 10.63 1.62
C SER A 51 6.93 9.52 1.41
N ALA A 52 6.81 8.79 0.30
CA ALA A 52 7.85 7.88 -0.17
C ALA A 52 8.76 8.55 -1.22
N TRP A 53 8.37 9.70 -1.74
CA TRP A 53 9.13 10.44 -2.75
C TRP A 53 10.18 11.31 -2.08
N ASN A 54 11.44 10.86 -2.14
CA ASN A 54 12.59 11.59 -1.63
C ASN A 54 13.49 12.00 -2.80
N PRO A 55 13.47 13.29 -3.22
CA PRO A 55 14.28 13.75 -4.35
C PRO A 55 15.79 13.53 -4.19
N ALA A 56 16.29 13.47 -2.96
CA ALA A 56 17.72 13.26 -2.69
C ALA A 56 18.15 11.78 -2.85
N GLU A 57 17.19 10.84 -2.92
CA GLU A 57 17.47 9.41 -2.97
C GLU A 57 16.76 8.66 -4.10
N VAL A 58 15.88 9.32 -4.85
CA VAL A 58 15.08 8.68 -5.91
C VAL A 58 15.94 7.99 -6.96
N ASP A 59 17.10 8.55 -7.30
CA ASP A 59 18.04 7.96 -8.28
C ASP A 59 18.79 6.73 -7.74
N LYS A 60 18.74 6.48 -6.43
CA LYS A 60 19.33 5.28 -5.81
C LYS A 60 18.35 4.11 -5.73
N MET A 61 17.10 4.32 -6.13
CA MET A 61 16.05 3.33 -6.08
C MET A 61 16.01 2.52 -7.37
N ALA A 62 15.80 1.21 -7.27
CA ALA A 62 15.62 0.35 -8.45
C ALA A 62 14.43 0.79 -9.31
N LEU A 63 13.39 1.33 -8.65
CA LEU A 63 12.25 1.98 -9.30
C LEU A 63 11.73 3.10 -8.38
N PRO A 64 11.60 4.35 -8.88
CA PRO A 64 10.98 5.44 -8.14
C PRO A 64 9.57 5.11 -7.67
N PRO A 65 9.16 5.52 -6.45
CA PRO A 65 7.87 5.14 -5.86
C PRO A 65 6.68 5.55 -6.73
N CYS A 66 5.85 4.59 -7.13
CA CYS A 66 4.61 4.84 -7.86
C CYS A 66 3.51 5.39 -6.93
N HIS A 67 3.23 4.70 -5.82
CA HIS A 67 2.36 5.17 -4.76
C HIS A 67 3.17 6.01 -3.78
N SER A 68 3.29 7.30 -4.09
CA SER A 68 4.36 8.18 -3.60
C SER A 68 4.01 9.00 -2.37
N PHE A 69 2.72 9.24 -2.12
CA PHE A 69 2.27 10.17 -1.08
C PHE A 69 0.93 9.73 -0.52
N MET A 70 0.80 9.77 0.81
CA MET A 70 -0.46 9.52 1.49
C MET A 70 -0.73 10.55 2.58
N GLN A 71 -2.00 10.92 2.71
CA GLN A 71 -2.49 11.80 3.76
C GLN A 71 -3.62 11.13 4.50
N PHE A 72 -3.62 11.26 5.82
CA PHE A 72 -4.64 10.73 6.69
C PHE A 72 -5.55 11.84 7.23
N TYR A 73 -6.77 11.47 7.55
CA TYR A 73 -7.79 12.38 8.07
C TYR A 73 -8.62 11.67 9.13
N VAL A 74 -8.81 12.33 10.27
CA VAL A 74 -9.62 11.81 11.38
C VAL A 74 -10.89 12.65 11.50
N ALA A 75 -12.04 12.00 11.45
CA ALA A 75 -13.34 12.61 11.71
C ALA A 75 -14.30 11.58 12.30
N GLU A 76 -15.12 12.00 13.25
CA GLU A 76 -16.18 11.17 13.84
C GLU A 76 -15.67 9.80 14.36
N GLY A 77 -14.45 9.77 14.91
CA GLY A 77 -13.83 8.54 15.40
C GLY A 77 -13.32 7.59 14.32
N LYS A 78 -13.28 8.04 13.06
CA LYS A 78 -12.81 7.25 11.90
C LYS A 78 -11.53 7.82 11.31
N LEU A 79 -10.67 6.92 10.84
CA LEU A 79 -9.44 7.24 10.10
C LEU A 79 -9.63 6.98 8.62
N SER A 80 -9.55 8.01 7.81
CA SER A 80 -9.53 7.93 6.35
C SER A 80 -8.11 8.14 5.80
N CYS A 81 -7.82 7.59 4.64
CA CYS A 81 -6.53 7.72 3.95
C CYS A 81 -6.75 8.11 2.49
N GLN A 82 -6.06 9.15 2.04
CA GLN A 82 -5.93 9.45 0.62
C GLN A 82 -4.53 9.07 0.15
N LEU A 83 -4.46 8.23 -0.89
CA LEU A 83 -3.22 7.86 -1.57
C LEU A 83 -3.15 8.58 -2.93
N TYR A 84 -2.02 9.24 -3.19
CA TYR A 84 -1.66 9.67 -4.54
C TYR A 84 -0.67 8.68 -5.15
N GLN A 85 -1.08 8.05 -6.25
CA GLN A 85 -0.25 7.15 -7.06
C GLN A 85 0.06 7.81 -8.40
N ARG A 86 1.33 8.21 -8.62
CA ARG A 86 1.76 8.93 -9.82
C ARG A 86 1.68 8.12 -11.11
N SER A 87 1.83 6.79 -11.00
CA SER A 87 1.83 5.85 -12.13
C SER A 87 1.11 4.57 -11.70
N ALA A 88 0.09 4.16 -12.44
CA ALA A 88 -0.85 3.15 -12.03
C ALA A 88 -1.14 2.15 -13.17
N ASP A 89 -0.48 0.98 -13.12
CA ASP A 89 -0.87 -0.18 -13.91
C ASP A 89 -2.20 -0.70 -13.39
N VAL A 90 -3.28 -0.40 -14.11
CA VAL A 90 -4.66 -0.68 -13.68
C VAL A 90 -4.93 -2.17 -13.57
N PHE A 91 -4.28 -3.02 -14.37
CA PHE A 91 -4.54 -4.45 -14.36
C PHE A 91 -3.75 -5.20 -13.29
N LEU A 92 -2.43 -5.04 -13.22
CA LEU A 92 -1.60 -5.79 -12.26
C LEU A 92 -1.34 -5.02 -10.96
N GLY A 93 -1.06 -3.72 -11.03
CA GLY A 93 -0.60 -2.93 -9.88
C GLY A 93 -1.73 -2.46 -8.96
N VAL A 94 -2.71 -1.76 -9.52
CA VAL A 94 -3.77 -1.07 -8.78
C VAL A 94 -4.54 -1.98 -7.80
N PRO A 95 -4.94 -3.22 -8.14
CA PRO A 95 -5.64 -4.08 -7.18
C PRO A 95 -4.82 -4.39 -5.93
N PHE A 96 -3.52 -4.61 -6.07
CA PHE A 96 -2.61 -4.83 -4.93
C PHE A 96 -2.39 -3.55 -4.14
N ASN A 97 -2.28 -2.40 -4.81
CA ASN A 97 -2.13 -1.12 -4.14
C ASN A 97 -3.36 -0.80 -3.28
N ILE A 98 -4.58 -0.99 -3.82
CA ILE A 98 -5.83 -0.82 -3.06
C ILE A 98 -5.85 -1.73 -1.83
N ALA A 99 -5.59 -3.04 -2.01
CA ALA A 99 -5.61 -3.99 -0.90
C ALA A 99 -4.58 -3.63 0.19
N SER A 100 -3.36 -3.25 -0.21
CA SER A 100 -2.28 -2.90 0.71
C SER A 100 -2.59 -1.66 1.53
N TYR A 101 -3.06 -0.59 0.89
CA TYR A 101 -3.31 0.68 1.59
C TYR A 101 -4.62 0.69 2.36
N ALA A 102 -5.64 -0.05 1.91
CA ALA A 102 -6.85 -0.29 2.69
C ALA A 102 -6.51 -1.05 3.99
N LEU A 103 -5.73 -2.13 3.89
CA LEU A 103 -5.26 -2.87 5.07
C LEU A 103 -4.40 -1.98 5.97
N PHE A 104 -3.48 -1.21 5.41
CA PHE A 104 -2.64 -0.29 6.18
C PHE A 104 -3.46 0.76 6.94
N THR A 105 -4.51 1.31 6.31
CA THR A 105 -5.45 2.22 6.97
C THR A 105 -6.16 1.55 8.15
N MET A 106 -6.62 0.30 7.98
CA MET A 106 -7.23 -0.47 9.08
C MET A 106 -6.25 -0.73 10.21
N MET A 107 -5.00 -1.08 9.92
CA MET A 107 -3.96 -1.31 10.93
C MET A 107 -3.68 -0.05 11.75
N ILE A 108 -3.51 1.11 11.08
CA ILE A 108 -3.28 2.39 11.77
C ILE A 108 -4.51 2.79 12.60
N ALA A 109 -5.71 2.65 12.05
CA ALA A 109 -6.94 2.93 12.78
C ALA A 109 -6.98 2.12 14.09
N GLN A 110 -6.77 0.81 14.03
CA GLN A 110 -6.77 -0.07 15.20
C GLN A 110 -5.76 0.37 16.27
N VAL A 111 -4.50 0.62 15.91
CA VAL A 111 -3.45 0.98 16.90
C VAL A 111 -3.62 2.39 17.45
N CYS A 112 -4.44 3.22 16.79
CA CYS A 112 -4.83 4.56 17.25
C CYS A 112 -6.18 4.58 17.99
N GLY A 113 -6.87 3.44 18.11
CA GLY A 113 -8.19 3.36 18.76
C GLY A 113 -9.32 4.00 17.95
N LEU A 114 -9.19 3.99 16.61
CA LEU A 114 -10.17 4.55 15.67
C LEU A 114 -10.80 3.44 14.84
N GLU A 115 -11.97 3.73 14.26
CA GLU A 115 -12.58 2.89 13.23
C GLU A 115 -11.99 3.22 11.85
N PRO A 116 -11.92 2.26 10.90
CA PRO A 116 -11.57 2.56 9.53
C PRO A 116 -12.61 3.46 8.87
N GLY A 117 -12.15 4.52 8.21
CA GLY A 117 -12.96 5.39 7.36
C GLY A 117 -12.78 5.06 5.87
N ASP A 118 -12.74 6.08 5.03
CA ASP A 118 -12.62 5.93 3.58
C ASP A 118 -11.16 5.76 3.15
N PHE A 119 -10.95 4.91 2.14
CA PHE A 119 -9.72 4.89 1.37
C PHE A 119 -9.96 5.57 0.02
N VAL A 120 -9.36 6.73 -0.18
CA VAL A 120 -9.45 7.51 -1.42
C VAL A 120 -8.18 7.30 -2.23
N HIS A 121 -8.32 6.77 -3.44
CA HIS A 121 -7.19 6.48 -4.32
C HIS A 121 -7.17 7.42 -5.52
N THR A 122 -6.22 8.35 -5.53
CA THR A 122 -6.01 9.28 -6.62
C THR A 122 -4.92 8.77 -7.54
N LEU A 123 -5.23 8.59 -8.80
CA LEU A 123 -4.32 8.12 -9.84
C LEU A 123 -3.86 9.29 -10.70
N GLY A 124 -2.55 9.40 -10.92
CA GLY A 124 -1.95 10.30 -11.89
C GLY A 124 -2.04 9.70 -13.29
N ASP A 125 -0.95 9.09 -13.76
CA ASP A 125 -0.95 8.33 -15.02
C ASP A 125 -1.55 6.94 -14.78
N ALA A 126 -2.85 6.79 -15.09
CA ALA A 126 -3.55 5.51 -15.05
C ALA A 126 -3.56 4.87 -16.43
N HIS A 127 -2.96 3.68 -16.55
CA HIS A 127 -2.76 3.04 -17.84
C HIS A 127 -3.05 1.54 -17.81
N ILE A 128 -3.37 1.01 -18.98
CA ILE A 128 -3.46 -0.42 -19.27
C ILE A 128 -2.42 -0.73 -20.34
N TYR A 129 -1.50 -1.65 -20.04
CA TYR A 129 -0.52 -2.09 -21.03
C TYR A 129 -1.18 -2.87 -22.16
N LEU A 130 -0.67 -2.70 -23.39
CA LEU A 130 -1.24 -3.36 -24.58
C LEU A 130 -1.25 -4.88 -24.49
N ASN A 131 -0.26 -5.46 -23.82
CA ASN A 131 -0.19 -6.90 -23.57
C ASN A 131 -1.18 -7.43 -22.51
N HIS A 132 -2.01 -6.54 -21.91
CA HIS A 132 -3.03 -6.89 -20.91
C HIS A 132 -4.47 -6.71 -21.44
N LEU A 133 -4.68 -6.32 -22.69
CA LEU A 133 -6.01 -6.05 -23.23
C LEU A 133 -6.93 -7.28 -23.17
N ASP A 134 -6.42 -8.47 -23.51
CA ASP A 134 -7.19 -9.72 -23.44
C ASP A 134 -7.58 -10.07 -22.01
N GLN A 135 -6.66 -9.85 -21.07
CA GLN A 135 -6.89 -10.10 -19.66
C GLN A 135 -7.96 -9.16 -19.08
N VAL A 136 -7.89 -7.87 -19.43
CA VAL A 136 -8.88 -6.87 -19.03
C VAL A 136 -10.24 -7.22 -19.63
N ASN A 137 -10.32 -7.53 -20.93
CA ASN A 137 -11.54 -7.95 -21.59
C ASN A 137 -12.18 -9.21 -20.96
N LYS A 138 -11.36 -10.13 -20.47
CA LYS A 138 -11.82 -11.29 -19.71
C LYS A 138 -12.35 -10.89 -18.33
N GLN A 139 -11.67 -9.98 -17.64
CA GLN A 139 -12.02 -9.55 -16.29
C GLN A 139 -13.35 -8.79 -16.25
N ILE A 140 -13.55 -7.83 -17.14
CA ILE A 140 -14.77 -7.00 -17.16
C ILE A 140 -16.04 -7.76 -17.51
N LYS A 141 -15.91 -8.97 -18.11
CA LYS A 141 -17.04 -9.86 -18.43
C LYS A 141 -17.45 -10.76 -17.25
N ARG A 142 -16.70 -10.75 -16.14
CA ARG A 142 -17.00 -11.56 -14.97
C ARG A 142 -18.11 -10.94 -14.15
N SER A 143 -18.99 -11.78 -13.61
CA SER A 143 -19.98 -11.33 -12.64
C SER A 143 -19.31 -10.88 -11.34
N LEU A 144 -19.86 -9.88 -10.68
CA LEU A 144 -19.43 -9.48 -9.35
C LEU A 144 -19.75 -10.57 -8.35
N ARG A 145 -18.90 -10.70 -7.32
CA ARG A 145 -19.09 -11.62 -6.19
C ARG A 145 -19.22 -10.80 -4.90
N PRO A 146 -19.83 -11.37 -3.85
CA PRO A 146 -19.84 -10.71 -2.54
C PRO A 146 -18.43 -10.34 -2.10
N LEU A 147 -18.30 -9.15 -1.50
CA LEU A 147 -17.02 -8.66 -1.00
C LEU A 147 -16.58 -9.48 0.23
N PRO A 148 -15.30 -9.82 0.34
CA PRO A 148 -14.77 -10.44 1.55
C PRO A 148 -14.70 -9.41 2.69
N LYS A 149 -14.56 -9.92 3.92
CA LYS A 149 -14.32 -9.09 5.10
C LYS A 149 -12.95 -9.38 5.68
N MET A 150 -12.13 -8.34 5.83
CA MET A 150 -10.89 -8.42 6.58
C MET A 150 -11.18 -8.33 8.08
N VAL A 151 -10.61 -9.26 8.84
CA VAL A 151 -10.62 -9.26 10.31
C VAL A 151 -9.18 -9.19 10.78
N ILE A 152 -8.89 -8.26 11.68
CA ILE A 152 -7.57 -8.06 12.27
C ILE A 152 -7.64 -8.45 13.75
N ASN A 153 -6.62 -9.13 14.27
CA ASN A 153 -6.52 -9.50 15.68
C ASN A 153 -6.60 -8.24 16.57
N PRO A 154 -7.65 -8.06 17.37
CA PRO A 154 -7.87 -6.85 18.16
C PRO A 154 -6.87 -6.67 19.31
N ASN A 155 -6.10 -7.71 19.65
CA ASN A 155 -5.13 -7.67 20.73
C ASN A 155 -3.82 -6.98 20.33
N VAL A 156 -3.54 -6.82 19.03
CA VAL A 156 -2.35 -6.10 18.57
C VAL A 156 -2.53 -4.60 18.77
N LYS A 157 -1.62 -3.97 19.52
CA LYS A 157 -1.68 -2.56 19.92
C LYS A 157 -0.55 -1.70 19.35
N SER A 158 0.45 -2.30 18.74
CA SER A 158 1.54 -1.61 18.03
C SER A 158 1.56 -2.00 16.58
N ILE A 159 1.79 -1.01 15.70
CA ILE A 159 1.89 -1.23 14.25
C ILE A 159 3.04 -2.19 13.89
N PHE A 160 4.04 -2.31 14.75
CA PHE A 160 5.23 -3.12 14.54
C PHE A 160 5.09 -4.56 15.05
N ASP A 161 4.01 -4.87 15.75
CA ASP A 161 3.79 -6.19 16.36
C ASP A 161 2.92 -7.10 15.48
N PHE A 162 2.30 -6.56 14.43
CA PHE A 162 1.49 -7.35 13.51
C PHE A 162 2.29 -8.44 12.82
N LYS A 163 1.69 -9.64 12.79
CA LYS A 163 2.18 -10.82 12.07
C LYS A 163 1.14 -11.26 11.05
N TYR A 164 1.54 -12.12 10.14
CA TYR A 164 0.64 -12.65 9.11
C TYR A 164 -0.62 -13.31 9.69
N GLU A 165 -0.47 -14.02 10.81
CA GLU A 165 -1.52 -14.74 11.52
C GLU A 165 -2.58 -13.82 12.15
N ASP A 166 -2.28 -12.53 12.31
CA ASP A 166 -3.21 -11.54 12.85
C ASP A 166 -4.28 -11.09 11.83
N PHE A 167 -4.17 -11.53 10.59
CA PHE A 167 -5.08 -11.15 9.50
C PHE A 167 -5.88 -12.34 9.00
N THR A 168 -7.20 -12.22 8.99
CA THR A 168 -8.10 -13.24 8.45
C THR A 168 -9.04 -12.63 7.41
N LEU A 169 -9.03 -13.17 6.21
CA LEU A 169 -9.93 -12.76 5.14
C LEU A 169 -11.14 -13.71 5.08
N LEU A 170 -12.27 -13.26 5.58
CA LEU A 170 -13.51 -14.04 5.63
C LEU A 170 -14.28 -13.95 4.30
N ASN A 171 -14.91 -15.05 3.91
CA ASN A 171 -15.78 -15.15 2.74
C ASN A 171 -15.10 -14.77 1.42
N TYR A 172 -13.78 -14.95 1.33
CA TYR A 172 -13.05 -14.68 0.10
C TYR A 172 -13.27 -15.81 -0.91
N ASN A 173 -14.12 -15.54 -1.89
CA ASN A 173 -14.46 -16.46 -2.97
C ASN A 173 -14.17 -15.80 -4.34
N PRO A 174 -12.90 -15.69 -4.76
CA PRO A 174 -12.54 -15.03 -6.00
C PRO A 174 -12.82 -15.90 -7.22
N HIS A 175 -12.88 -15.29 -8.39
CA HIS A 175 -12.73 -16.01 -9.65
C HIS A 175 -11.32 -16.57 -9.78
N SER A 176 -11.14 -17.56 -10.67
CA SER A 176 -9.79 -18.06 -11.01
C SER A 176 -8.88 -16.92 -11.48
N GLY A 177 -7.61 -16.98 -11.12
CA GLY A 177 -6.62 -15.96 -11.50
C GLY A 177 -6.52 -15.75 -13.01
N ILE A 178 -6.21 -14.52 -13.41
CA ILE A 178 -5.88 -14.18 -14.79
C ILE A 178 -4.40 -13.82 -14.82
N LYS A 179 -3.58 -14.62 -15.48
CA LYS A 179 -2.15 -14.38 -15.58
C LYS A 179 -1.86 -13.25 -16.56
N GLY A 180 -1.02 -12.29 -16.16
CA GLY A 180 -0.45 -11.26 -17.00
C GLY A 180 1.08 -11.24 -16.88
N LYS A 181 1.78 -10.96 -17.97
CA LYS A 181 3.23 -10.72 -17.93
C LYS A 181 3.46 -9.28 -17.50
N VAL A 182 4.40 -9.06 -16.57
CA VAL A 182 4.83 -7.71 -16.22
C VAL A 182 5.34 -7.03 -17.49
N ALA A 183 4.81 -5.86 -17.79
CA ALA A 183 5.32 -4.99 -18.84
C ALA A 183 6.43 -4.11 -18.27
N VAL A 184 7.50 -3.91 -19.02
CA VAL A 184 8.69 -3.10 -18.66
C VAL A 184 8.89 -2.08 -19.75
#